data_a7da708d65d816f3045283adbddd93ee
#
_entry.id   a7da708d65d816f3045283adbddd93ee
#
_cell.length_a   1.000
_cell.length_b   1.000
_cell.length_c   1.000
_cell.angle_alpha   90.00
_cell.angle_beta   90.00
_cell.angle_gamma   90.00
#
_symmetry.space_group_name_H-M   'P 1'
#
loop_
_entity.id
_entity.type
_entity.pdbx_description
1 polymer ?
#
loop_
_entity_poly.entity_id
_entity_poly.type
_entity_poly.pdbx_seq_one_letter_code
_entity_poly.pdbx_strand_id
1 'polypeptide(L)'
;NMDFYQELIENGPIRKERYVMRVPVGMRESNQIVYMDFRKYGSHGLVAGMTGFGKSEFISFLLMMMIWHNAPSQFQYILIDFKGGAFGQPFYEFAHCAGIVTNLDAQSMERFFMSMNYELEKRQRLFLAAKVADINAYNETHTLSHLWIFVDEFAQLKTRFPQFMSQLQEIARIGRSLGIHLVLSTQKPMGIIDDQVMSNTSWKVCFHVNNVQDSREILQNEKAYTLKNPGDMVLQTKNESLECKSFYLQKYVDEKSWREVNERKEVIQSKQHLSKRVIDALKEKINVLKEEKSWVLLPKKVSKEDFVILDLPFKQKQCELVFDHLQLIYTKSMDIVYSLINYFKDETIYVYGTHVLNDYVDFNFFKSRCFHQILSGVCIVFEDENLDLSLLNENVRAFIITENENTRLKWIQSKYVFDVDSLDDKRIYFDTYQ
;
A
#
# COMPACT_ATOMS: atom_id res chain seq x y z
N ASN A 1 28.78 -8.48 -13.11
CA ASN A 1 29.75 -7.60 -13.71
C ASN A 1 29.88 -6.36 -12.83
N MET A 2 31.05 -6.10 -12.27
CA MET A 2 31.32 -4.93 -11.39
C MET A 2 31.07 -3.62 -12.15
N ASP A 3 31.44 -3.60 -13.44
CA ASP A 3 31.34 -2.41 -14.30
C ASP A 3 29.91 -1.88 -14.43
N PHE A 4 28.91 -2.77 -14.54
CA PHE A 4 27.50 -2.37 -14.64
C PHE A 4 27.03 -1.57 -13.42
N TYR A 5 27.33 -2.04 -12.20
CA TYR A 5 26.87 -1.37 -10.98
C TYR A 5 27.64 -0.04 -10.76
N GLN A 6 28.92 -0.01 -11.08
CA GLN A 6 29.73 1.20 -10.98
C GLN A 6 29.22 2.26 -11.96
N GLU A 7 29.03 1.88 -13.23
CA GLU A 7 28.48 2.76 -14.25
C GLU A 7 27.10 3.30 -13.84
N LEU A 8 26.20 2.45 -13.32
CA LEU A 8 24.89 2.86 -12.85
C LEU A 8 24.99 3.90 -11.75
N ILE A 9 25.85 3.69 -10.74
CA ILE A 9 26.03 4.61 -9.61
C ILE A 9 26.69 5.91 -10.03
N GLU A 10 27.69 5.85 -10.91
CA GLU A 10 28.40 7.05 -11.41
C GLU A 10 27.49 7.95 -12.25
N ASN A 11 26.67 7.38 -13.13
CA ASN A 11 25.71 8.12 -13.95
C ASN A 11 24.58 8.74 -13.15
N GLY A 12 24.24 8.18 -11.99
CA GLY A 12 23.12 8.64 -11.17
C GLY A 12 21.74 8.38 -11.79
N PRO A 13 20.66 8.68 -11.08
CA PRO A 13 19.30 8.52 -11.57
C PRO A 13 19.01 9.57 -12.66
N ILE A 14 18.58 9.11 -13.83
CA ILE A 14 18.23 9.96 -14.97
C ILE A 14 16.72 10.02 -15.09
N ARG A 15 16.13 11.17 -14.77
CA ARG A 15 14.69 11.40 -14.93
C ARG A 15 14.38 11.76 -16.38
N LYS A 16 13.51 10.96 -16.99
CA LYS A 16 13.01 11.23 -18.35
C LYS A 16 11.63 11.86 -18.26
N GLU A 17 11.25 12.63 -19.27
CA GLU A 17 9.91 13.24 -19.35
C GLU A 17 8.80 12.18 -19.37
N ARG A 18 9.06 11.03 -19.96
CA ARG A 18 8.09 9.93 -20.07
C ARG A 18 8.49 8.74 -19.20
N TYR A 19 7.48 8.03 -18.73
CA TYR A 19 7.61 6.78 -17.98
C TYR A 19 8.50 5.77 -18.69
N VAL A 20 9.50 5.27 -17.97
CA VAL A 20 10.47 4.29 -18.48
C VAL A 20 9.98 2.89 -18.18
N MET A 21 9.66 2.15 -19.24
CA MET A 21 9.14 0.79 -19.15
C MET A 21 10.19 -0.29 -19.42
N ARG A 22 11.42 0.09 -19.76
CA ARG A 22 12.50 -0.86 -20.06
C ARG A 22 13.62 -0.72 -19.04
N VAL A 23 13.84 -1.77 -18.25
CA VAL A 23 14.83 -1.79 -17.17
C VAL A 23 15.72 -3.04 -17.25
N PRO A 24 17.00 -2.94 -16.85
CA PRO A 24 17.88 -4.10 -16.77
C PRO A 24 17.47 -4.98 -15.60
N VAL A 25 17.55 -6.30 -15.76
CA VAL A 25 17.15 -7.26 -14.71
C VAL A 25 18.15 -8.39 -14.48
N GLY A 26 19.08 -8.58 -15.38
CA GLY A 26 20.05 -9.68 -15.28
C GLY A 26 21.03 -9.71 -16.44
N MET A 27 21.76 -10.81 -16.55
CA MET A 27 22.82 -11.00 -17.53
C MET A 27 22.83 -12.44 -18.06
N ARG A 28 23.07 -12.59 -19.35
CA ARG A 28 23.37 -13.90 -19.97
C ARG A 28 24.80 -14.32 -19.69
N GLU A 29 25.11 -15.60 -19.91
CA GLU A 29 26.49 -16.12 -19.86
C GLU A 29 27.43 -15.38 -20.81
N SER A 30 26.92 -14.88 -21.93
CA SER A 30 27.66 -14.04 -22.90
C SER A 30 27.99 -12.62 -22.41
N ASN A 31 27.76 -12.28 -21.14
CA ASN A 31 27.86 -10.94 -20.56
C ASN A 31 26.88 -9.90 -21.15
N GLN A 32 25.89 -10.36 -21.90
CA GLN A 32 24.85 -9.46 -22.42
C GLN A 32 23.80 -9.15 -21.36
N ILE A 33 23.54 -7.86 -21.13
CA ILE A 33 22.50 -7.40 -20.19
C ILE A 33 21.12 -7.77 -20.73
N VAL A 34 20.31 -8.35 -19.85
CA VAL A 34 18.91 -8.68 -20.11
C VAL A 34 18.03 -7.55 -19.60
N TYR A 35 17.17 -7.07 -20.46
CA TYR A 35 16.21 -6.03 -20.15
C TYR A 35 14.78 -6.57 -20.15
N MET A 36 13.97 -6.16 -19.20
CA MET A 36 12.51 -6.29 -19.26
C MET A 36 11.92 -5.01 -19.85
N ASP A 37 11.15 -5.16 -20.93
CA ASP A 37 10.40 -4.07 -21.57
C ASP A 37 8.90 -4.31 -21.39
N PHE A 38 8.30 -3.63 -20.43
CA PHE A 38 6.89 -3.82 -20.07
C PHE A 38 5.91 -3.32 -21.12
N ARG A 39 6.36 -2.55 -22.12
CA ARG A 39 5.53 -2.23 -23.30
C ARG A 39 5.30 -3.49 -24.15
N LYS A 40 6.32 -4.33 -24.27
CA LYS A 40 6.26 -5.58 -25.03
C LYS A 40 5.69 -6.72 -24.20
N TYR A 41 6.10 -6.81 -22.95
CA TYR A 41 5.79 -7.96 -22.09
C TYR A 41 4.43 -7.83 -21.40
N GLY A 42 3.89 -6.63 -21.28
CA GLY A 42 2.59 -6.38 -20.64
C GLY A 42 2.69 -6.04 -19.16
N SER A 43 1.52 -5.92 -18.55
CA SER A 43 1.37 -5.22 -17.26
C SER A 43 1.53 -6.12 -16.04
N HIS A 44 1.15 -7.39 -16.12
CA HIS A 44 1.10 -8.26 -14.95
C HIS A 44 2.13 -9.36 -15.04
N GLY A 45 2.77 -9.63 -13.93
CA GLY A 45 3.85 -10.59 -13.84
C GLY A 45 3.73 -11.57 -12.69
N LEU A 46 4.37 -12.71 -12.87
CA LEU A 46 4.51 -13.75 -11.86
C LEU A 46 5.99 -14.03 -11.62
N VAL A 47 6.38 -14.02 -10.35
CA VAL A 47 7.75 -14.40 -9.93
C VAL A 47 7.65 -15.61 -9.02
N ALA A 48 8.22 -16.71 -9.45
CA ALA A 48 8.16 -17.98 -8.72
C ALA A 48 9.55 -18.55 -8.43
N GLY A 49 9.65 -19.41 -7.43
CA GLY A 49 10.88 -20.10 -7.07
C GLY A 49 11.03 -20.34 -5.60
N MET A 50 11.89 -21.28 -5.24
CA MET A 50 12.20 -21.62 -3.86
C MET A 50 12.84 -20.49 -3.08
N THR A 51 12.71 -20.59 -1.77
CA THR A 51 13.47 -19.73 -0.84
C THR A 51 14.97 -19.90 -1.05
N GLY A 52 15.71 -18.78 -1.06
CA GLY A 52 17.17 -18.78 -1.20
C GLY A 52 17.69 -18.78 -2.65
N PHE A 53 16.83 -18.92 -3.66
CA PHE A 53 17.26 -18.90 -5.07
C PHE A 53 17.22 -17.54 -5.74
N GLY A 54 16.83 -16.45 -5.03
CA GLY A 54 16.97 -15.09 -5.55
C GLY A 54 15.67 -14.37 -5.88
N LYS A 55 14.50 -14.98 -5.63
CA LYS A 55 13.18 -14.38 -5.92
C LYS A 55 13.00 -12.97 -5.33
N SER A 56 13.19 -12.82 -4.03
CA SER A 56 13.04 -11.52 -3.35
C SER A 56 14.12 -10.52 -3.77
N GLU A 57 15.33 -10.98 -4.04
CA GLU A 57 16.42 -10.15 -4.57
C GLU A 57 16.11 -9.62 -5.96
N PHE A 58 15.53 -10.44 -6.84
CA PHE A 58 15.08 -10.02 -8.16
C PHE A 58 14.00 -8.94 -8.06
N ILE A 59 12.96 -9.15 -7.22
CA ILE A 59 11.88 -8.19 -7.06
C ILE A 59 12.42 -6.88 -6.49
N SER A 60 13.32 -6.94 -5.51
CA SER A 60 13.99 -5.76 -4.96
C SER A 60 14.81 -5.01 -6.01
N PHE A 61 15.54 -5.74 -6.86
CA PHE A 61 16.31 -5.14 -7.95
C PHE A 61 15.39 -4.50 -8.99
N LEU A 62 14.36 -5.22 -9.43
CA LEU A 62 13.35 -4.69 -10.36
C LEU A 62 12.73 -3.40 -9.84
N LEU A 63 12.27 -3.42 -8.59
CA LEU A 63 11.67 -2.26 -7.94
C LEU A 63 12.65 -1.07 -7.87
N MET A 64 13.90 -1.33 -7.50
CA MET A 64 14.94 -0.30 -7.47
C MET A 64 15.21 0.30 -8.85
N MET A 65 15.24 -0.51 -9.90
CA MET A 65 15.44 -0.01 -11.27
C MET A 65 14.24 0.82 -11.75
N MET A 66 13.02 0.46 -11.37
CA MET A 66 11.86 1.28 -11.65
C MET A 66 11.92 2.64 -10.92
N ILE A 67 12.31 2.65 -9.64
CA ILE A 67 12.55 3.88 -8.87
C ILE A 67 13.69 4.71 -9.49
N TRP A 68 14.76 4.05 -9.94
CA TRP A 68 15.93 4.70 -10.51
C TRP A 68 15.63 5.49 -11.78
N HIS A 69 14.77 4.96 -12.63
CA HIS A 69 14.49 5.51 -13.94
C HIS A 69 13.25 6.42 -14.01
N ASN A 70 12.41 6.44 -12.97
CA ASN A 70 11.14 7.15 -13.01
C ASN A 70 10.97 8.08 -11.80
N ALA A 71 10.34 9.22 -11.99
CA ALA A 71 9.91 10.08 -10.90
C ALA A 71 8.65 9.53 -10.20
N PRO A 72 8.33 9.95 -8.95
CA PRO A 72 7.12 9.52 -8.24
C PRO A 72 5.82 9.85 -9.00
N SER A 73 5.80 10.91 -9.80
CA SER A 73 4.67 11.27 -10.67
C SER A 73 4.47 10.30 -11.84
N GLN A 74 5.48 9.50 -12.17
CA GLN A 74 5.45 8.52 -13.27
C GLN A 74 5.27 7.10 -12.79
N PHE A 75 5.86 6.75 -11.64
CA PHE A 75 5.88 5.41 -11.07
C PHE A 75 5.68 5.44 -9.58
N GLN A 76 4.73 4.69 -9.10
CA GLN A 76 4.49 4.44 -7.69
C GLN A 76 4.23 2.96 -7.44
N TYR A 77 4.43 2.52 -6.21
CA TYR A 77 4.19 1.13 -5.83
C TYR A 77 3.54 0.99 -4.46
N ILE A 78 2.82 -0.13 -4.32
CA ILE A 78 2.30 -0.66 -3.07
C ILE A 78 2.96 -2.02 -2.84
N LEU A 79 3.39 -2.28 -1.61
CA LEU A 79 3.93 -3.58 -1.20
C LEU A 79 2.92 -4.27 -0.28
N ILE A 80 2.57 -5.51 -0.62
CA ILE A 80 1.78 -6.40 0.26
C ILE A 80 2.71 -7.53 0.69
N ASP A 81 3.17 -7.49 1.94
CA ASP A 81 4.16 -8.40 2.48
C ASP A 81 3.57 -9.29 3.57
N PHE A 82 3.38 -10.56 3.22
CA PHE A 82 2.84 -11.59 4.12
C PHE A 82 3.86 -12.20 5.08
N LYS A 83 5.13 -11.84 4.99
CA LYS A 83 6.22 -12.40 5.81
C LYS A 83 6.73 -11.46 6.90
N GLY A 84 6.02 -10.38 7.19
CA GLY A 84 6.36 -9.49 8.30
C GLY A 84 7.31 -8.34 7.97
N GLY A 85 7.36 -7.88 6.73
CA GLY A 85 7.97 -6.61 6.36
C GLY A 85 9.45 -6.64 5.98
N ALA A 86 10.12 -7.77 6.06
CA ALA A 86 11.55 -7.86 5.77
C ALA A 86 11.89 -7.50 4.30
N PHE A 87 11.06 -7.89 3.35
CA PHE A 87 11.22 -7.57 1.93
C PHE A 87 11.05 -6.07 1.66
N GLY A 88 10.02 -5.47 2.24
CA GLY A 88 9.64 -4.08 1.97
C GLY A 88 10.49 -3.04 2.67
N GLN A 89 11.15 -3.37 3.79
CA GLN A 89 11.81 -2.41 4.66
C GLN A 89 12.78 -1.44 3.96
N PRO A 90 13.62 -1.87 3.01
CA PRO A 90 14.50 -0.96 2.28
C PRO A 90 13.77 0.08 1.41
N PHE A 91 12.48 -0.12 1.15
CA PHE A 91 11.70 0.65 0.19
C PHE A 91 10.65 1.58 0.83
N TYR A 92 10.52 1.62 2.15
CA TYR A 92 9.51 2.41 2.86
C TYR A 92 9.68 3.92 2.71
N GLU A 93 10.92 4.38 2.60
CA GLU A 93 11.26 5.80 2.66
C GLU A 93 11.21 6.50 1.30
N PHE A 94 11.13 5.76 0.20
CA PHE A 94 11.10 6.40 -1.11
C PHE A 94 9.77 7.13 -1.36
N ALA A 95 9.87 8.29 -2.00
CA ALA A 95 8.70 9.07 -2.44
C ALA A 95 7.77 8.29 -3.39
N HIS A 96 8.27 7.25 -4.05
CA HIS A 96 7.53 6.34 -4.91
C HIS A 96 6.63 5.36 -4.15
N CYS A 97 6.88 5.16 -2.84
CA CYS A 97 6.07 4.24 -2.03
C CYS A 97 4.71 4.86 -1.72
N ALA A 98 3.67 4.34 -2.37
CA ALA A 98 2.30 4.76 -2.13
C ALA A 98 1.71 4.11 -0.87
N GLY A 99 2.19 2.93 -0.49
CA GLY A 99 1.72 2.26 0.73
C GLY A 99 2.30 0.87 0.92
N ILE A 100 2.16 0.38 2.15
CA ILE A 100 2.62 -0.95 2.54
C ILE A 100 1.56 -1.60 3.41
N VAL A 101 1.22 -2.83 3.06
CA VAL A 101 0.28 -3.65 3.82
C VAL A 101 1.06 -4.83 4.40
N THR A 102 1.41 -4.72 5.68
CA THR A 102 2.15 -5.76 6.42
C THR A 102 1.30 -6.48 7.45
N ASN A 103 0.29 -5.80 7.98
CA ASN A 103 -0.66 -6.39 8.90
C ASN A 103 -1.74 -7.13 8.14
N LEU A 104 -1.80 -8.42 8.38
CA LEU A 104 -2.60 -9.37 7.62
C LEU A 104 -3.92 -9.68 8.33
N ASP A 105 -4.53 -8.66 8.92
CA ASP A 105 -5.92 -8.77 9.35
C ASP A 105 -6.87 -8.51 8.17
N ALA A 106 -8.05 -9.10 8.26
CA ALA A 106 -9.05 -8.99 7.20
C ALA A 106 -9.44 -7.53 6.91
N GLN A 107 -9.45 -6.68 7.91
CA GLN A 107 -9.82 -5.29 7.85
C GLN A 107 -8.81 -4.44 7.06
N SER A 108 -7.51 -4.65 7.27
CA SER A 108 -6.46 -3.98 6.48
C SER A 108 -6.54 -4.35 4.99
N MET A 109 -6.86 -5.62 4.70
CA MET A 109 -7.07 -6.09 3.33
C MET A 109 -8.32 -5.51 2.71
N GLU A 110 -9.44 -5.48 3.44
CA GLU A 110 -10.68 -4.85 2.98
C GLU A 110 -10.47 -3.38 2.65
N ARG A 111 -9.84 -2.64 3.55
CA ARG A 111 -9.48 -1.23 3.34
C ARG A 111 -8.61 -1.03 2.10
N PHE A 112 -7.62 -1.89 1.88
CA PHE A 112 -6.79 -1.86 0.68
C PHE A 112 -7.65 -2.02 -0.58
N PHE A 113 -8.51 -3.04 -0.64
CA PHE A 113 -9.35 -3.28 -1.82
C PHE A 113 -10.38 -2.18 -2.06
N MET A 114 -10.97 -1.61 -1.00
CA MET A 114 -11.85 -0.45 -1.12
C MET A 114 -11.13 0.74 -1.76
N SER A 115 -9.90 1.02 -1.30
CA SER A 115 -9.06 2.09 -1.86
C SER A 115 -8.68 1.82 -3.32
N MET A 116 -8.40 0.57 -3.67
CA MET A 116 -8.07 0.18 -5.04
C MET A 116 -9.28 0.28 -5.97
N ASN A 117 -10.47 -0.11 -5.53
CA ASN A 117 -11.70 0.06 -6.30
C ASN A 117 -11.96 1.55 -6.59
N TYR A 118 -11.80 2.41 -5.59
CA TYR A 118 -11.91 3.86 -5.81
C TYR A 118 -10.89 4.37 -6.84
N GLU A 119 -9.62 3.93 -6.77
CA GLU A 119 -8.57 4.36 -7.70
C GLU A 119 -8.86 3.87 -9.14
N LEU A 120 -9.38 2.65 -9.31
CA LEU A 120 -9.83 2.13 -10.60
C LEU A 120 -10.94 3.01 -11.20
N GLU A 121 -11.99 3.28 -10.44
CA GLU A 121 -13.11 4.13 -10.88
C GLU A 121 -12.67 5.56 -11.17
N LYS A 122 -11.80 6.13 -10.33
CA LYS A 122 -11.23 7.47 -10.54
C LYS A 122 -10.49 7.53 -11.87
N ARG A 123 -9.62 6.56 -12.17
CA ARG A 123 -8.87 6.50 -13.43
C ARG A 123 -9.79 6.35 -14.63
N GLN A 124 -10.82 5.51 -14.54
CA GLN A 124 -11.83 5.37 -15.59
C GLN A 124 -12.53 6.71 -15.86
N ARG A 125 -12.96 7.43 -14.81
CA ARG A 125 -13.58 8.75 -14.96
C ARG A 125 -12.65 9.78 -15.61
N LEU A 126 -11.36 9.80 -15.21
CA LEU A 126 -10.36 10.69 -15.80
C LEU A 126 -10.16 10.41 -17.29
N PHE A 127 -10.05 9.14 -17.68
CA PHE A 127 -9.84 8.75 -19.07
C PHE A 127 -11.09 9.03 -19.93
N LEU A 128 -12.28 8.79 -19.38
CA LEU A 128 -13.52 9.15 -20.03
C LEU A 128 -13.63 10.66 -20.27
N ALA A 129 -13.31 11.48 -19.28
CA ALA A 129 -13.33 12.94 -19.39
C ALA A 129 -12.30 13.46 -20.41
N ALA A 130 -11.11 12.85 -20.46
CA ALA A 130 -10.06 13.16 -21.42
C ALA A 130 -10.29 12.52 -22.81
N LYS A 131 -11.32 11.66 -22.96
CA LYS A 131 -11.63 10.91 -24.19
C LYS A 131 -10.47 10.05 -24.69
N VAL A 132 -9.78 9.39 -23.79
CA VAL A 132 -8.66 8.50 -24.08
C VAL A 132 -8.94 7.08 -23.60
N ALA A 133 -8.26 6.10 -24.22
CA ALA A 133 -8.50 4.68 -23.95
C ALA A 133 -7.61 4.11 -22.81
N ASP A 134 -6.45 4.68 -22.60
CA ASP A 134 -5.47 4.13 -21.66
C ASP A 134 -4.55 5.22 -21.06
N ILE A 135 -3.76 4.80 -20.08
CA ILE A 135 -2.85 5.67 -19.33
C ILE A 135 -1.77 6.30 -20.23
N ASN A 136 -1.31 5.62 -21.29
CA ASN A 136 -0.27 6.17 -22.15
C ASN A 136 -0.82 7.35 -22.96
N ALA A 137 -2.02 7.18 -23.52
CA ALA A 137 -2.73 8.26 -24.21
C ALA A 137 -3.09 9.40 -23.23
N TYR A 138 -3.50 9.09 -22.01
CA TYR A 138 -3.75 10.10 -20.97
C TYR A 138 -2.49 10.91 -20.64
N ASN A 139 -1.35 10.24 -20.48
CA ASN A 139 -0.08 10.87 -20.14
C ASN A 139 0.61 11.62 -21.30
N GLU A 140 -0.01 11.67 -22.48
CA GLU A 140 0.45 12.59 -23.53
C GLU A 140 0.16 14.06 -23.21
N THR A 141 -0.91 14.34 -22.47
CA THR A 141 -1.37 15.69 -22.14
C THR A 141 -1.55 15.94 -20.65
N HIS A 142 -1.55 14.90 -19.82
CA HIS A 142 -1.72 14.93 -18.38
C HIS A 142 -0.59 14.15 -17.70
N THR A 143 -0.62 14.12 -16.38
CA THR A 143 0.34 13.32 -15.60
C THR A 143 -0.41 12.45 -14.60
N LEU A 144 -0.26 11.13 -14.75
CA LEU A 144 -0.78 10.13 -13.82
C LEU A 144 0.25 8.99 -13.69
N SER A 145 0.62 8.66 -12.47
CA SER A 145 1.61 7.63 -12.21
C SER A 145 1.08 6.23 -12.56
N HIS A 146 1.95 5.40 -13.12
CA HIS A 146 1.73 3.95 -13.13
C HIS A 146 1.84 3.42 -11.71
N LEU A 147 0.87 2.63 -11.27
CA LEU A 147 0.82 2.05 -9.94
C LEU A 147 1.13 0.56 -10.00
N TRP A 148 2.19 0.15 -9.33
CA TRP A 148 2.61 -1.25 -9.26
C TRP A 148 2.29 -1.83 -7.88
N ILE A 149 1.63 -2.97 -7.86
CA ILE A 149 1.26 -3.69 -6.64
C ILE A 149 2.09 -4.97 -6.59
N PHE A 150 3.01 -5.05 -5.65
CA PHE A 150 3.84 -6.24 -5.42
C PHE A 150 3.23 -7.05 -4.28
N VAL A 151 2.87 -8.28 -4.55
CA VAL A 151 2.33 -9.22 -3.56
C VAL A 151 3.38 -10.29 -3.29
N ASP A 152 4.04 -10.21 -2.13
CA ASP A 152 4.94 -11.27 -1.69
C ASP A 152 4.15 -12.42 -1.09
N GLU A 153 4.37 -13.63 -1.61
CA GLU A 153 3.68 -14.86 -1.24
C GLU A 153 2.15 -14.83 -1.49
N PHE A 154 1.80 -14.69 -2.76
CA PHE A 154 0.40 -14.73 -3.24
C PHE A 154 -0.40 -15.95 -2.73
N ALA A 155 0.27 -17.07 -2.50
CA ALA A 155 -0.31 -18.27 -1.90
C ALA A 155 -1.00 -17.99 -0.56
N GLN A 156 -0.40 -17.14 0.27
CA GLN A 156 -0.97 -16.76 1.56
C GLN A 156 -2.21 -15.87 1.39
N LEU A 157 -2.20 -14.95 0.42
CA LEU A 157 -3.38 -14.14 0.12
C LEU A 157 -4.57 -15.03 -0.24
N LYS A 158 -4.38 -15.96 -1.16
CA LYS A 158 -5.44 -16.89 -1.60
C LYS A 158 -5.95 -17.76 -0.46
N THR A 159 -5.07 -18.26 0.41
CA THR A 159 -5.44 -19.17 1.49
C THR A 159 -6.12 -18.44 2.65
N ARG A 160 -5.62 -17.28 3.04
CA ARG A 160 -6.10 -16.53 4.21
C ARG A 160 -7.28 -15.63 3.90
N PHE A 161 -7.38 -15.12 2.69
CA PHE A 161 -8.34 -14.13 2.27
C PHE A 161 -8.99 -14.47 0.91
N PRO A 162 -9.60 -15.67 0.77
CA PRO A 162 -10.19 -16.12 -0.49
C PRO A 162 -11.29 -15.18 -0.99
N GLN A 163 -11.96 -14.46 -0.09
CA GLN A 163 -13.01 -13.48 -0.41
C GLN A 163 -12.51 -12.31 -1.26
N PHE A 164 -11.22 -11.99 -1.23
CA PHE A 164 -10.65 -10.89 -2.02
C PHE A 164 -10.11 -11.30 -3.40
N MET A 165 -10.17 -12.59 -3.72
CA MET A 165 -9.63 -13.09 -5.00
C MET A 165 -10.35 -12.52 -6.21
N SER A 166 -11.68 -12.35 -6.13
CA SER A 166 -12.46 -11.74 -7.21
C SER A 166 -12.07 -10.29 -7.48
N GLN A 167 -11.78 -9.51 -6.43
CA GLN A 167 -11.34 -8.12 -6.55
C GLN A 167 -9.93 -8.04 -7.13
N LEU A 168 -9.02 -8.95 -6.75
CA LEU A 168 -7.69 -9.02 -7.34
C LEU A 168 -7.75 -9.38 -8.83
N GLN A 169 -8.63 -10.29 -9.21
CA GLN A 169 -8.88 -10.66 -10.61
C GLN A 169 -9.44 -9.48 -11.41
N GLU A 170 -10.33 -8.68 -10.80
CA GLU A 170 -10.84 -7.44 -11.41
C GLU A 170 -9.72 -6.43 -11.65
N ILE A 171 -8.84 -6.20 -10.68
CA ILE A 171 -7.65 -5.36 -10.83
C ILE A 171 -6.76 -5.89 -11.98
N ALA A 172 -6.57 -7.20 -12.08
CA ALA A 172 -5.79 -7.82 -13.16
C ALA A 172 -6.46 -7.64 -14.53
N ARG A 173 -7.78 -7.68 -14.59
CA ARG A 173 -8.55 -7.59 -15.85
C ARG A 173 -8.55 -6.19 -16.42
N ILE A 174 -8.85 -5.17 -15.61
CA ILE A 174 -9.01 -3.78 -16.08
C ILE A 174 -7.81 -2.89 -15.80
N GLY A 175 -6.95 -3.25 -14.86
CA GLY A 175 -5.80 -2.45 -14.43
C GLY A 175 -4.82 -2.13 -15.55
N ARG A 176 -4.67 -3.02 -16.53
CA ARG A 176 -3.74 -2.85 -17.65
C ARG A 176 -3.90 -1.51 -18.37
N SER A 177 -5.10 -1.21 -18.83
CA SER A 177 -5.39 0.06 -19.52
C SER A 177 -5.31 1.26 -18.58
N LEU A 178 -5.60 1.05 -17.30
CA LEU A 178 -5.59 2.09 -16.27
C LEU A 178 -4.19 2.36 -15.68
N GLY A 179 -3.16 1.62 -16.11
CA GLY A 179 -1.79 1.78 -15.61
C GLY A 179 -1.59 1.19 -14.21
N ILE A 180 -2.38 0.19 -13.84
CA ILE A 180 -2.21 -0.57 -12.60
C ILE A 180 -1.64 -1.94 -12.94
N HIS A 181 -0.52 -2.29 -12.32
CA HIS A 181 0.27 -3.47 -12.63
C HIS A 181 0.36 -4.37 -11.40
N LEU A 182 0.17 -5.68 -11.58
CA LEU A 182 0.33 -6.67 -10.52
C LEU A 182 1.61 -7.47 -10.74
N VAL A 183 2.41 -7.59 -9.69
CA VAL A 183 3.53 -8.54 -9.62
C VAL A 183 3.27 -9.51 -8.48
N LEU A 184 2.86 -10.72 -8.84
CA LEU A 184 2.56 -11.76 -7.89
C LEU A 184 3.79 -12.63 -7.67
N SER A 185 4.08 -12.93 -6.42
CA SER A 185 5.24 -13.73 -6.04
C SER A 185 4.80 -14.95 -5.24
N THR A 186 5.39 -16.12 -5.51
CA THR A 186 5.08 -17.34 -4.76
C THR A 186 6.26 -18.29 -4.68
N GLN A 187 6.35 -19.02 -3.58
CA GLN A 187 7.29 -20.13 -3.38
C GLN A 187 6.67 -21.47 -3.74
N LYS A 188 5.34 -21.56 -3.71
CA LYS A 188 4.57 -22.78 -3.99
C LYS A 188 3.57 -22.51 -5.10
N PRO A 189 3.96 -22.70 -6.36
CA PRO A 189 3.08 -22.43 -7.49
C PRO A 189 1.94 -23.44 -7.63
N MET A 190 2.18 -24.70 -7.27
CA MET A 190 1.25 -25.80 -7.51
C MET A 190 -0.10 -25.64 -6.80
N GLY A 191 -1.19 -25.67 -7.58
CA GLY A 191 -2.57 -25.58 -7.10
C GLY A 191 -2.99 -24.20 -6.57
N ILE A 192 -2.12 -23.21 -6.59
CA ILE A 192 -2.34 -21.87 -6.04
C ILE A 192 -2.66 -20.87 -7.13
N ILE A 193 -2.01 -21.01 -8.27
CA ILE A 193 -2.19 -20.13 -9.42
C ILE A 193 -3.30 -20.74 -10.27
N ASP A 194 -4.49 -20.13 -10.23
CA ASP A 194 -5.60 -20.54 -11.06
C ASP A 194 -5.46 -20.03 -12.51
N ASP A 195 -6.23 -20.64 -13.44
CA ASP A 195 -6.17 -20.30 -14.86
C ASP A 195 -6.47 -18.83 -15.15
N GLN A 196 -7.26 -18.16 -14.33
CA GLN A 196 -7.58 -16.75 -14.49
C GLN A 196 -6.39 -15.85 -14.15
N VAL A 197 -5.66 -16.15 -13.08
CA VAL A 197 -4.42 -15.44 -12.74
C VAL A 197 -3.37 -15.69 -13.82
N MET A 198 -3.23 -16.94 -14.26
CA MET A 198 -2.27 -17.31 -15.31
C MET A 198 -2.56 -16.62 -16.65
N SER A 199 -3.84 -16.54 -17.06
CA SER A 199 -4.23 -15.90 -18.32
C SER A 199 -3.99 -14.39 -18.34
N ASN A 200 -4.09 -13.73 -17.18
CA ASN A 200 -3.81 -12.31 -17.04
C ASN A 200 -2.33 -12.00 -16.86
N THR A 201 -1.49 -12.99 -16.55
CA THR A 201 -0.05 -12.82 -16.37
C THR A 201 0.68 -12.83 -17.71
N SER A 202 1.27 -11.70 -18.06
CA SER A 202 1.90 -11.48 -19.37
C SER A 202 3.36 -11.91 -19.42
N TRP A 203 4.06 -11.87 -18.29
CA TRP A 203 5.44 -12.30 -18.16
C TRP A 203 5.65 -13.10 -16.86
N LYS A 204 6.60 -13.99 -16.90
CA LYS A 204 6.94 -14.88 -15.79
C LYS A 204 8.44 -14.92 -15.59
N VAL A 205 8.86 -14.87 -14.34
CA VAL A 205 10.23 -15.12 -13.91
C VAL A 205 10.19 -16.30 -12.96
N CYS A 206 10.93 -17.35 -13.30
CA CYS A 206 10.99 -18.55 -12.48
C CYS A 206 12.43 -18.88 -12.12
N PHE A 207 12.72 -18.90 -10.85
CA PHE A 207 13.94 -19.43 -10.24
C PHE A 207 13.81 -20.94 -10.05
N HIS A 208 14.83 -21.58 -9.50
CA HIS A 208 14.77 -23.01 -9.22
C HIS A 208 13.50 -23.40 -8.42
N VAL A 209 12.89 -24.50 -8.80
CA VAL A 209 11.72 -25.11 -8.14
C VAL A 209 12.00 -26.54 -7.70
N ASN A 210 11.26 -27.04 -6.72
CA ASN A 210 11.51 -28.33 -6.08
C ASN A 210 11.31 -29.55 -7.00
N ASN A 211 10.41 -29.44 -7.97
CA ASN A 211 10.02 -30.53 -8.81
C ASN A 211 9.67 -30.08 -10.22
N VAL A 212 9.65 -31.03 -11.14
CA VAL A 212 9.32 -30.80 -12.56
C VAL A 212 7.90 -30.27 -12.73
N GLN A 213 6.96 -30.70 -11.87
CA GLN A 213 5.56 -30.31 -11.96
C GLN A 213 5.38 -28.80 -11.73
N ASP A 214 6.05 -28.24 -10.72
CA ASP A 214 6.05 -26.80 -10.44
C ASP A 214 6.59 -26.01 -11.64
N SER A 215 7.66 -26.50 -12.30
CA SER A 215 8.21 -25.87 -13.49
C SER A 215 7.22 -25.89 -14.66
N ARG A 216 6.56 -27.04 -14.88
CA ARG A 216 5.57 -27.19 -15.96
C ARG A 216 4.32 -26.32 -15.74
N GLU A 217 3.86 -26.18 -14.50
CA GLU A 217 2.71 -25.34 -14.16
C GLU A 217 2.97 -23.87 -14.48
N ILE A 218 4.16 -23.37 -14.18
CA ILE A 218 4.52 -21.95 -14.42
C ILE A 218 4.93 -21.71 -15.87
N LEU A 219 5.91 -22.49 -16.35
CA LEU A 219 6.61 -22.24 -17.61
C LEU A 219 6.15 -23.13 -18.76
N GLN A 220 5.32 -24.14 -18.50
CA GLN A 220 4.94 -25.19 -19.45
C GLN A 220 6.16 -25.99 -19.99
N ASN A 221 7.27 -25.97 -19.26
CA ASN A 221 8.49 -26.72 -19.54
C ASN A 221 9.24 -27.03 -18.23
N GLU A 222 10.39 -27.73 -18.33
CA GLU A 222 11.14 -28.20 -17.15
C GLU A 222 12.33 -27.30 -16.78
N LYS A 223 12.54 -26.20 -17.47
CA LYS A 223 13.75 -25.37 -17.34
C LYS A 223 14.01 -24.88 -15.93
N ALA A 224 12.97 -24.44 -15.19
CA ALA A 224 13.15 -23.95 -13.84
C ALA A 224 13.64 -25.03 -12.86
N TYR A 225 13.26 -26.29 -13.07
CA TYR A 225 13.76 -27.42 -12.28
C TYR A 225 15.24 -27.70 -12.52
N THR A 226 15.74 -27.44 -13.73
CA THR A 226 17.14 -27.69 -14.09
C THR A 226 18.13 -26.63 -13.66
N LEU A 227 17.64 -25.45 -13.21
CA LEU A 227 18.48 -24.39 -12.65
C LEU A 227 19.17 -24.86 -11.37
N LYS A 228 20.47 -24.57 -11.21
CA LYS A 228 21.27 -25.12 -10.10
C LYS A 228 21.75 -24.06 -9.12
N ASN A 229 21.97 -22.83 -9.59
CA ASN A 229 22.62 -21.82 -8.77
C ASN A 229 21.64 -20.73 -8.34
N PRO A 230 21.79 -20.17 -7.12
CA PRO A 230 21.08 -18.98 -6.74
C PRO A 230 21.28 -17.84 -7.75
N GLY A 231 20.20 -17.17 -8.11
CA GLY A 231 20.18 -16.11 -9.11
C GLY A 231 19.97 -16.58 -10.54
N ASP A 232 20.14 -17.88 -10.87
CA ASP A 232 19.76 -18.39 -12.18
C ASP A 232 18.22 -18.36 -12.30
N MET A 233 17.73 -17.82 -13.43
CA MET A 233 16.29 -17.65 -13.67
C MET A 233 15.92 -17.89 -15.12
N VAL A 234 14.69 -18.26 -15.34
CA VAL A 234 14.03 -18.27 -16.65
C VAL A 234 13.08 -17.08 -16.72
N LEU A 235 13.32 -16.18 -17.65
CA LEU A 235 12.38 -15.12 -18.01
C LEU A 235 11.55 -15.61 -19.21
N GLN A 236 10.26 -15.72 -19.03
CA GLN A 236 9.34 -16.17 -20.06
C GLN A 236 8.24 -15.14 -20.31
N THR A 237 8.01 -14.87 -21.57
CA THR A 237 6.90 -14.08 -22.09
C THR A 237 6.11 -14.94 -23.08
N LYS A 238 5.07 -14.39 -23.68
CA LYS A 238 4.29 -15.08 -24.70
C LYS A 238 5.14 -15.54 -25.90
N ASN A 239 6.19 -14.77 -26.22
CA ASN A 239 6.99 -14.97 -27.45
C ASN A 239 8.43 -15.42 -27.19
N GLU A 240 8.92 -15.33 -25.98
CA GLU A 240 10.32 -15.57 -25.64
C GLU A 240 10.46 -16.38 -24.36
N SER A 241 11.44 -17.27 -24.31
CA SER A 241 11.90 -17.95 -23.11
C SER A 241 13.42 -17.86 -23.02
N LEU A 242 13.92 -17.21 -21.98
CA LEU A 242 15.30 -16.80 -21.85
C LEU A 242 15.88 -17.22 -20.50
N GLU A 243 16.99 -17.93 -20.50
CA GLU A 243 17.77 -18.22 -19.30
C GLU A 243 18.82 -17.13 -19.08
N CYS A 244 18.91 -16.65 -17.84
CA CYS A 244 19.88 -15.63 -17.46
C CYS A 244 20.08 -15.61 -15.93
N LYS A 245 21.08 -14.87 -15.50
CA LYS A 245 21.38 -14.64 -14.09
C LYS A 245 20.84 -13.28 -13.66
N SER A 246 20.02 -13.26 -12.60
CA SER A 246 19.45 -12.06 -12.03
C SER A 246 20.52 -11.12 -11.46
N PHE A 247 20.33 -9.83 -11.60
CA PHE A 247 21.00 -8.85 -10.76
C PHE A 247 20.43 -8.86 -9.34
N TYR A 248 21.19 -8.35 -8.36
CA TYR A 248 20.79 -8.28 -6.96
C TYR A 248 21.44 -7.08 -6.24
N LEU A 249 20.78 -6.54 -5.22
CA LEU A 249 21.18 -5.30 -4.54
C LEU A 249 22.16 -5.48 -3.38
N GLN A 250 22.32 -6.71 -2.88
CA GLN A 250 23.21 -7.01 -1.75
C GLN A 250 24.68 -7.14 -2.15
N LYS A 251 24.99 -6.96 -3.44
CA LYS A 251 26.36 -6.92 -3.92
C LYS A 251 27.08 -5.69 -3.37
N TYR A 252 28.39 -5.82 -3.16
CA TYR A 252 29.24 -4.73 -2.75
C TYR A 252 29.92 -4.09 -3.94
N VAL A 253 30.07 -2.79 -3.91
CA VAL A 253 30.88 -1.99 -4.84
C VAL A 253 31.87 -1.17 -4.04
N ASP A 254 33.04 -0.98 -4.60
CA ASP A 254 34.10 -0.20 -4.00
C ASP A 254 34.02 1.24 -4.48
N GLU A 255 33.99 2.18 -3.55
CA GLU A 255 34.07 3.59 -3.86
C GLU A 255 35.57 3.98 -4.06
N LYS A 256 35.84 4.64 -5.17
CA LYS A 256 37.22 5.15 -5.44
C LYS A 256 37.63 6.16 -4.38
N SER A 257 38.83 5.99 -3.82
CA SER A 257 39.44 7.00 -2.95
C SER A 257 39.90 8.22 -3.79
N TRP A 258 39.68 9.39 -3.28
CA TRP A 258 40.19 10.61 -3.87
C TRP A 258 40.69 11.58 -2.81
N ARG A 259 41.62 12.48 -3.18
CA ARG A 259 42.12 13.56 -2.33
C ARG A 259 42.19 14.83 -3.14
N GLU A 260 41.61 15.88 -2.63
CA GLU A 260 41.79 17.23 -3.14
C GLU A 260 42.90 17.89 -2.33
N VAL A 261 43.89 18.45 -3.02
CA VAL A 261 45.04 19.13 -2.41
C VAL A 261 45.10 20.56 -2.90
N ASN A 262 45.53 21.47 -2.01
CA ASN A 262 45.82 22.84 -2.38
C ASN A 262 47.21 22.97 -3.09
N GLU A 263 47.56 24.18 -3.52
CA GLU A 263 48.84 24.47 -4.17
C GLU A 263 50.06 24.08 -3.28
N ARG A 264 49.87 24.00 -1.98
CA ARG A 264 50.94 23.59 -1.00
C ARG A 264 50.94 22.08 -0.76
N LYS A 265 50.16 21.29 -1.54
CA LYS A 265 50.00 19.85 -1.39
C LYS A 265 49.36 19.41 -0.05
N GLU A 266 48.68 20.32 0.64
CA GLU A 266 47.91 20.01 1.83
C GLU A 266 46.53 19.47 1.39
N VAL A 267 46.10 18.42 2.06
CA VAL A 267 44.79 17.76 1.76
C VAL A 267 43.66 18.66 2.27
N ILE A 268 42.85 19.20 1.33
CA ILE A 268 41.67 19.99 1.68
C ILE A 268 40.49 19.06 1.96
N GLN A 269 40.30 18.07 1.09
CA GLN A 269 39.27 17.06 1.21
C GLN A 269 39.82 15.70 0.79
N SER A 270 39.32 14.64 1.40
CA SER A 270 39.65 13.30 0.99
C SER A 270 38.48 12.35 1.24
N LYS A 271 38.33 11.36 0.36
CA LYS A 271 37.43 10.21 0.54
C LYS A 271 38.27 8.96 0.59
N GLN A 272 38.13 8.20 1.67
CA GLN A 272 38.79 6.90 1.77
C GLN A 272 38.03 5.86 0.94
N HIS A 273 38.75 4.83 0.50
CA HIS A 273 38.16 3.70 -0.16
C HIS A 273 37.20 2.97 0.80
N LEU A 274 35.91 2.89 0.44
CA LEU A 274 34.86 2.25 1.21
C LEU A 274 34.16 1.21 0.33
N SER A 275 33.99 0.01 0.87
CA SER A 275 33.10 -0.99 0.26
C SER A 275 31.68 -0.77 0.76
N LYS A 276 30.73 -0.66 -0.16
CA LYS A 276 29.35 -0.29 0.12
C LYS A 276 28.39 -1.19 -0.65
N ARG A 277 27.28 -1.58 -0.02
CA ARG A 277 26.25 -2.33 -0.76
C ARG A 277 25.66 -1.46 -1.86
N VAL A 278 25.34 -2.09 -2.98
CA VAL A 278 24.72 -1.43 -4.14
C VAL A 278 23.45 -0.68 -3.73
N ILE A 279 22.60 -1.32 -2.91
CA ILE A 279 21.36 -0.68 -2.46
C ILE A 279 21.59 0.62 -1.71
N ASP A 280 22.61 0.68 -0.85
CA ASP A 280 22.92 1.86 -0.03
C ASP A 280 23.45 2.99 -0.92
N ALA A 281 24.30 2.66 -1.91
CA ALA A 281 24.81 3.63 -2.87
C ALA A 281 23.70 4.21 -3.79
N LEU A 282 22.76 3.38 -4.23
CA LEU A 282 21.63 3.83 -5.06
C LEU A 282 20.66 4.71 -4.26
N LYS A 283 20.36 4.34 -3.00
CA LYS A 283 19.52 5.14 -2.10
C LYS A 283 20.06 6.55 -1.92
N GLU A 284 21.33 6.69 -1.64
CA GLU A 284 21.95 8.01 -1.47
C GLU A 284 21.76 8.89 -2.70
N LYS A 285 21.95 8.32 -3.90
CA LYS A 285 21.76 9.06 -5.15
C LYS A 285 20.31 9.51 -5.37
N ILE A 286 19.33 8.67 -5.01
CA ILE A 286 17.92 9.01 -5.12
C ILE A 286 17.53 10.06 -4.08
N ASN A 287 17.99 9.95 -2.85
CA ASN A 287 17.65 10.89 -1.78
C ASN A 287 18.11 12.31 -2.06
N VAL A 288 19.17 12.50 -2.85
CA VAL A 288 19.62 13.82 -3.29
C VAL A 288 18.57 14.56 -4.14
N LEU A 289 17.69 13.82 -4.83
CA LEU A 289 16.66 14.42 -5.69
C LEU A 289 15.53 15.10 -4.90
N LYS A 290 15.35 14.76 -3.60
CA LYS A 290 14.31 15.34 -2.72
C LYS A 290 12.90 15.32 -3.33
N GLU A 291 12.56 14.22 -4.00
CA GLU A 291 11.29 14.04 -4.68
C GLU A 291 10.13 13.87 -3.67
N GLU A 292 8.94 14.36 -4.04
CA GLU A 292 7.73 14.28 -3.21
C GLU A 292 6.79 13.17 -3.67
N LYS A 293 5.98 12.66 -2.73
CA LYS A 293 4.96 11.65 -3.02
C LYS A 293 3.83 12.25 -3.87
N SER A 294 3.43 11.59 -4.94
CA SER A 294 2.32 12.04 -5.79
C SER A 294 0.97 11.47 -5.36
N TRP A 295 0.94 10.27 -4.80
CA TRP A 295 -0.24 9.62 -4.25
C TRP A 295 0.15 8.69 -3.10
N VAL A 296 -0.73 8.54 -2.12
CA VAL A 296 -0.50 7.69 -0.95
C VAL A 296 -1.76 6.90 -0.66
N LEU A 297 -1.60 5.60 -0.44
CA LEU A 297 -2.64 4.77 0.13
C LEU A 297 -2.92 5.26 1.56
N LEU A 298 -4.17 5.57 1.87
CA LEU A 298 -4.51 6.08 3.19
C LEU A 298 -4.16 5.07 4.29
N PRO A 299 -3.40 5.48 5.30
CA PRO A 299 -3.07 4.62 6.42
C PRO A 299 -4.34 4.33 7.24
N LYS A 300 -4.40 3.16 7.88
CA LYS A 300 -5.46 2.83 8.83
C LYS A 300 -5.45 3.78 10.03
N LYS A 301 -4.28 4.28 10.40
CA LYS A 301 -4.07 5.14 11.56
C LYS A 301 -3.44 6.47 11.14
N VAL A 302 -3.95 7.57 11.65
CA VAL A 302 -3.45 8.92 11.39
C VAL A 302 -2.63 9.41 12.59
N SER A 303 -1.52 10.11 12.32
CA SER A 303 -0.57 10.51 13.36
C SER A 303 -0.85 11.86 14.03
N LYS A 304 -2.03 12.48 13.87
CA LYS A 304 -2.36 13.74 14.55
C LYS A 304 -2.98 13.48 15.91
N GLU A 305 -2.44 14.10 16.93
CA GLU A 305 -3.03 14.12 18.27
C GLU A 305 -4.30 14.98 18.27
N ASP A 306 -5.30 14.57 19.02
CA ASP A 306 -6.52 15.32 19.32
C ASP A 306 -7.54 15.53 18.20
N PHE A 307 -7.52 14.75 17.09
CA PHE A 307 -8.55 14.83 16.06
C PHE A 307 -9.48 13.62 16.04
N VAL A 308 -10.75 13.91 15.86
CA VAL A 308 -11.73 12.94 15.39
C VAL A 308 -11.68 12.94 13.88
N ILE A 309 -11.32 11.81 13.30
CA ILE A 309 -11.08 11.68 11.87
C ILE A 309 -12.14 10.80 11.24
N LEU A 310 -12.85 11.36 10.26
CA LEU A 310 -13.70 10.60 9.35
C LEU A 310 -12.82 9.93 8.30
N ASP A 311 -12.81 8.62 8.32
CA ASP A 311 -12.06 7.80 7.38
C ASP A 311 -12.99 7.24 6.31
N LEU A 312 -12.71 7.58 5.06
CA LEU A 312 -13.50 7.19 3.90
C LEU A 312 -12.60 6.43 2.92
N PRO A 313 -12.21 5.18 3.21
CA PRO A 313 -11.27 4.43 2.38
C PRO A 313 -11.79 4.23 0.96
N PHE A 314 -13.09 4.06 0.79
CA PHE A 314 -13.74 3.96 -0.53
C PHE A 314 -13.73 5.27 -1.34
N LYS A 315 -13.44 6.43 -0.71
CA LYS A 315 -13.19 7.73 -1.38
C LYS A 315 -11.72 8.13 -1.34
N GLN A 316 -10.86 7.31 -0.78
CA GLN A 316 -9.43 7.57 -0.54
C GLN A 316 -9.23 8.93 0.15
N LYS A 317 -10.03 9.20 1.20
CA LYS A 317 -10.08 10.49 1.87
C LYS A 317 -10.15 10.30 3.38
N GLN A 318 -9.39 11.13 4.09
CA GLN A 318 -9.55 11.37 5.53
C GLN A 318 -9.78 12.86 5.74
N CYS A 319 -10.69 13.21 6.63
CA CYS A 319 -11.00 14.58 6.96
C CYS A 319 -11.36 14.70 8.43
N GLU A 320 -11.29 15.92 8.96
CA GLU A 320 -11.80 16.19 10.27
C GLU A 320 -13.31 15.92 10.32
N LEU A 321 -13.76 15.20 11.35
CA LEU A 321 -15.17 14.92 11.54
C LEU A 321 -15.84 16.13 12.17
N VAL A 322 -16.82 16.68 11.46
CA VAL A 322 -17.71 17.72 11.99
C VAL A 322 -18.95 17.02 12.55
N PHE A 323 -19.19 17.20 13.84
CA PHE A 323 -20.33 16.61 14.50
C PHE A 323 -21.59 17.46 14.29
N ASP A 324 -22.61 16.81 13.78
CA ASP A 324 -23.97 17.37 13.67
C ASP A 324 -24.74 17.24 15.00
N HIS A 325 -26.00 17.71 14.99
CA HIS A 325 -26.89 17.69 16.13
C HIS A 325 -27.14 16.29 16.72
N LEU A 326 -27.30 15.27 15.87
CA LEU A 326 -27.61 13.90 16.29
C LEU A 326 -26.82 12.88 15.48
N GLN A 327 -26.09 11.99 16.17
CA GLN A 327 -25.26 10.98 15.52
C GLN A 327 -25.35 9.64 16.25
N LEU A 328 -25.31 8.54 15.47
CA LEU A 328 -25.23 7.19 16.00
C LEU A 328 -23.80 6.67 15.90
N ILE A 329 -23.30 6.11 17.00
CA ILE A 329 -22.01 5.45 17.07
C ILE A 329 -22.25 3.98 17.41
N TYR A 330 -21.95 3.10 16.49
CA TYR A 330 -21.97 1.65 16.71
C TYR A 330 -20.61 1.20 17.23
N THR A 331 -20.58 0.75 18.48
CA THR A 331 -19.32 0.31 19.09
C THR A 331 -19.55 -0.61 20.28
N LYS A 332 -18.60 -1.51 20.50
CA LYS A 332 -18.49 -2.34 21.70
C LYS A 332 -17.42 -1.83 22.66
N SER A 333 -16.74 -0.76 22.31
CA SER A 333 -15.62 -0.22 23.09
C SER A 333 -16.03 1.03 23.87
N MET A 334 -15.93 0.96 25.17
CA MET A 334 -16.11 2.12 26.06
C MET A 334 -15.01 3.18 25.89
N ASP A 335 -13.85 2.81 25.38
CA ASP A 335 -12.76 3.76 25.16
C ASP A 335 -13.13 4.87 24.18
N ILE A 336 -14.07 4.61 23.26
CA ILE A 336 -14.61 5.59 22.34
C ILE A 336 -15.43 6.64 23.06
N VAL A 337 -16.24 6.21 24.02
CA VAL A 337 -17.02 7.10 24.87
C VAL A 337 -16.09 8.02 25.66
N TYR A 338 -15.03 7.47 26.23
CA TYR A 338 -14.02 8.25 26.96
C TYR A 338 -13.29 9.24 26.05
N SER A 339 -12.99 8.85 24.81
CA SER A 339 -12.38 9.76 23.85
C SER A 339 -13.31 10.89 23.42
N LEU A 340 -14.62 10.63 23.25
CA LEU A 340 -15.63 11.67 23.02
C LEU A 340 -15.72 12.64 24.20
N ILE A 341 -15.75 12.11 25.42
CA ILE A 341 -15.74 12.92 26.64
C ILE A 341 -14.50 13.83 26.68
N ASN A 342 -13.33 13.26 26.37
CA ASN A 342 -12.09 14.03 26.37
C ASN A 342 -12.05 15.07 25.24
N TYR A 343 -12.62 14.77 24.08
CA TYR A 343 -12.72 15.72 22.96
C TYR A 343 -13.57 16.95 23.32
N PHE A 344 -14.68 16.74 24.03
CA PHE A 344 -15.60 17.79 24.46
C PHE A 344 -15.36 18.25 25.90
N LYS A 345 -14.18 18.04 26.48
CA LYS A 345 -13.86 18.34 27.88
C LYS A 345 -14.16 19.78 28.34
N ASP A 346 -14.14 20.72 27.40
CA ASP A 346 -14.41 22.15 27.67
C ASP A 346 -15.91 22.51 27.57
N GLU A 347 -16.77 21.52 27.27
CA GLU A 347 -18.21 21.69 27.19
C GLU A 347 -18.93 20.98 28.34
N THR A 348 -20.18 21.34 28.55
CA THR A 348 -21.03 20.62 29.50
C THR A 348 -21.48 19.31 28.87
N ILE A 349 -21.12 18.21 29.51
CA ILE A 349 -21.44 16.86 29.01
C ILE A 349 -22.51 16.24 29.89
N TYR A 350 -23.56 15.74 29.25
CA TYR A 350 -24.63 14.99 29.87
C TYR A 350 -24.56 13.54 29.45
N VAL A 351 -24.81 12.62 30.38
CA VAL A 351 -24.85 11.18 30.06
C VAL A 351 -26.19 10.59 30.41
N TYR A 352 -26.78 9.90 29.47
CA TYR A 352 -28.06 9.22 29.64
C TYR A 352 -27.90 7.70 29.37
N GLY A 353 -28.50 6.88 30.21
CA GLY A 353 -28.52 5.42 30.08
C GLY A 353 -28.08 4.71 31.36
N THR A 354 -28.05 3.38 31.27
CA THR A 354 -27.78 2.49 32.40
C THR A 354 -26.31 2.32 32.74
N HIS A 355 -25.41 2.69 31.83
CA HIS A 355 -23.97 2.59 32.06
C HIS A 355 -23.48 3.65 33.04
N VAL A 356 -22.80 3.20 34.09
CA VAL A 356 -22.19 4.08 35.09
C VAL A 356 -20.74 4.30 34.74
N LEU A 357 -20.40 5.52 34.37
CA LEU A 357 -19.00 5.93 34.09
C LEU A 357 -18.35 6.28 35.44
N ASN A 358 -18.05 5.29 36.27
CA ASN A 358 -17.61 5.47 37.65
C ASN A 358 -16.20 6.07 37.82
N ASP A 359 -15.37 6.05 36.79
CA ASP A 359 -13.93 6.36 36.89
C ASP A 359 -13.57 7.79 36.46
N TYR A 360 -14.57 8.63 36.08
CA TYR A 360 -14.36 10.01 35.63
C TYR A 360 -14.97 11.02 36.58
N VAL A 361 -14.17 11.50 37.53
CA VAL A 361 -14.60 12.40 38.61
C VAL A 361 -14.39 13.89 38.29
N ASP A 362 -13.59 14.22 37.24
CA ASP A 362 -13.09 15.58 37.04
C ASP A 362 -13.78 16.42 35.94
N PHE A 363 -14.88 15.94 35.38
CA PHE A 363 -15.58 16.66 34.31
C PHE A 363 -16.93 17.22 34.79
N ASN A 364 -17.44 18.27 34.11
CA ASN A 364 -18.82 18.77 34.25
C ASN A 364 -19.81 17.70 33.74
N PHE A 365 -19.92 16.63 34.48
CA PHE A 365 -20.61 15.42 34.09
C PHE A 365 -21.96 15.34 34.83
N PHE A 366 -23.06 15.35 34.06
CA PHE A 366 -24.40 15.29 34.60
C PHE A 366 -25.12 14.03 34.10
N LYS A 367 -25.65 13.27 35.03
CA LYS A 367 -26.55 12.16 34.74
C LYS A 367 -27.99 12.69 34.64
N SER A 368 -28.52 12.84 33.43
CA SER A 368 -29.89 13.32 33.23
C SER A 368 -30.82 12.17 32.82
N ARG A 369 -32.02 12.17 33.40
CA ARG A 369 -33.11 11.27 32.97
C ARG A 369 -34.12 11.95 32.04
N CYS A 370 -33.99 13.25 31.81
CA CYS A 370 -34.97 14.05 31.08
C CYS A 370 -34.30 14.93 30.02
N PHE A 371 -34.34 14.53 28.77
CA PHE A 371 -33.76 15.28 27.65
C PHE A 371 -34.28 16.70 27.47
N HIS A 372 -35.57 16.94 27.76
CA HIS A 372 -36.19 18.25 27.62
C HIS A 372 -35.62 19.33 28.57
N GLN A 373 -34.82 18.93 29.55
CA GLN A 373 -34.17 19.84 30.49
C GLN A 373 -32.76 20.25 30.01
N ILE A 374 -32.22 19.61 28.97
CA ILE A 374 -30.92 19.94 28.43
C ILE A 374 -31.11 20.95 27.31
N LEU A 375 -30.65 22.18 27.54
CA LEU A 375 -30.85 23.32 26.64
C LEU A 375 -29.69 23.50 25.65
N SER A 376 -28.47 23.08 26.01
CA SER A 376 -27.26 23.17 25.17
C SER A 376 -26.18 22.24 25.72
N GLY A 377 -25.15 21.93 24.91
CA GLY A 377 -24.03 21.11 25.30
C GLY A 377 -23.98 19.78 24.53
N VAL A 378 -23.25 18.82 25.08
CA VAL A 378 -23.05 17.48 24.51
C VAL A 378 -23.79 16.44 25.34
N CYS A 379 -24.57 15.60 24.69
CA CYS A 379 -25.29 14.49 25.32
C CYS A 379 -24.78 13.16 24.78
N ILE A 380 -24.26 12.31 25.64
CA ILE A 380 -23.89 10.94 25.32
C ILE A 380 -24.98 10.01 25.80
N VAL A 381 -25.60 9.31 24.89
CA VAL A 381 -26.79 8.52 25.15
C VAL A 381 -26.46 7.06 24.87
N PHE A 382 -26.51 6.24 25.91
CA PHE A 382 -26.47 4.78 25.69
C PHE A 382 -27.85 4.30 25.29
N GLU A 383 -27.96 3.52 24.23
CA GLU A 383 -29.23 3.02 23.73
C GLU A 383 -30.02 2.29 24.82
N ASP A 384 -31.26 2.70 24.98
CA ASP A 384 -32.28 2.10 25.86
C ASP A 384 -33.59 1.99 25.05
N GLU A 385 -34.39 0.96 25.32
CA GLU A 385 -35.65 0.67 24.62
C GLU A 385 -36.68 1.81 24.73
N ASN A 386 -36.52 2.70 25.71
CA ASN A 386 -37.45 3.83 26.00
C ASN A 386 -36.91 5.17 25.52
N LEU A 387 -35.97 5.23 24.62
CA LEU A 387 -35.30 6.44 24.16
C LEU A 387 -36.21 7.24 23.20
N ASP A 388 -36.75 8.38 23.65
CA ASP A 388 -37.48 9.33 22.79
C ASP A 388 -36.62 10.53 22.42
N LEU A 389 -36.04 10.46 21.23
CA LEU A 389 -35.14 11.51 20.70
C LEU A 389 -35.88 12.74 20.20
N SER A 390 -37.20 12.72 20.07
CA SER A 390 -38.01 13.88 19.67
C SER A 390 -38.00 15.01 20.70
N LEU A 391 -37.63 14.69 21.94
CA LEU A 391 -37.52 15.62 23.05
C LEU A 391 -36.16 16.33 23.15
N LEU A 392 -35.21 16.00 22.24
CA LEU A 392 -33.87 16.58 22.24
C LEU A 392 -33.91 18.03 21.69
N ASN A 393 -33.31 18.97 22.40
CA ASN A 393 -33.20 20.36 21.96
C ASN A 393 -32.22 20.47 20.77
N GLU A 394 -32.56 21.28 19.75
CA GLU A 394 -31.75 21.53 18.56
C GLU A 394 -30.34 22.08 18.87
N ASN A 395 -30.13 22.70 20.02
CA ASN A 395 -28.81 23.21 20.42
C ASN A 395 -27.95 22.18 21.17
N VAL A 396 -28.44 20.94 21.32
CA VAL A 396 -27.72 19.86 21.96
C VAL A 396 -27.14 18.92 20.89
N ARG A 397 -25.85 18.64 20.95
CA ARG A 397 -25.25 17.60 20.16
C ARG A 397 -25.37 16.27 20.88
N ALA A 398 -26.04 15.30 20.27
CA ALA A 398 -26.29 14.02 20.91
C ALA A 398 -25.57 12.88 20.13
N PHE A 399 -24.85 12.08 20.91
CA PHE A 399 -24.18 10.86 20.43
C PHE A 399 -24.91 9.65 21.02
N ILE A 400 -25.52 8.86 20.16
CA ILE A 400 -26.19 7.62 20.56
C ILE A 400 -25.19 6.48 20.41
N ILE A 401 -24.85 5.85 21.51
CA ILE A 401 -23.94 4.72 21.55
C ILE A 401 -24.76 3.45 21.54
N THR A 402 -24.51 2.57 20.57
CA THR A 402 -25.21 1.29 20.46
C THR A 402 -24.25 0.15 20.13
N GLU A 403 -24.55 -1.03 20.66
CA GLU A 403 -23.95 -2.31 20.26
C GLU A 403 -24.95 -3.16 19.44
N ASN A 404 -26.15 -2.63 19.20
CA ASN A 404 -27.24 -3.35 18.57
C ASN A 404 -27.18 -3.21 17.04
N GLU A 405 -26.95 -4.33 16.36
CA GLU A 405 -26.88 -4.42 14.89
C GLU A 405 -28.20 -3.99 14.21
N ASN A 406 -29.33 -4.31 14.81
CA ASN A 406 -30.63 -3.92 14.25
C ASN A 406 -30.84 -2.40 14.30
N THR A 407 -30.39 -1.74 15.36
CA THR A 407 -30.43 -0.29 15.48
C THR A 407 -29.50 0.35 14.46
N ARG A 408 -28.28 -0.16 14.32
CA ARG A 408 -27.33 0.26 13.28
C ARG A 408 -27.95 0.21 11.89
N LEU A 409 -28.57 -0.92 11.52
CA LEU A 409 -29.19 -1.10 10.21
C LEU A 409 -30.37 -0.15 9.94
N LYS A 410 -31.17 0.16 10.96
CA LYS A 410 -32.24 1.16 10.84
C LYS A 410 -31.70 2.57 10.56
N TRP A 411 -30.60 2.94 11.18
CA TRP A 411 -30.02 4.27 11.05
C TRP A 411 -29.23 4.46 9.75
N ILE A 412 -28.63 3.42 9.18
CA ILE A 412 -27.94 3.46 7.89
C ILE A 412 -28.84 4.02 6.77
N GLN A 413 -30.16 3.78 6.85
CA GLN A 413 -31.08 4.25 5.83
C GLN A 413 -31.45 5.74 5.96
N SER A 414 -31.22 6.37 7.08
CA SER A 414 -31.74 7.71 7.38
C SER A 414 -30.74 8.73 7.91
N LYS A 415 -29.59 8.31 8.46
CA LYS A 415 -28.63 9.18 9.16
C LYS A 415 -27.21 8.64 9.03
N TYR A 416 -26.22 9.47 9.36
CA TYR A 416 -24.83 9.04 9.44
C TYR A 416 -24.64 8.07 10.60
N VAL A 417 -24.18 6.89 10.28
CA VAL A 417 -23.76 5.86 11.23
C VAL A 417 -22.26 5.73 11.17
N PHE A 418 -21.62 5.81 12.33
CA PHE A 418 -20.17 5.64 12.44
C PHE A 418 -19.89 4.31 13.11
N ASP A 419 -19.20 3.44 12.38
CA ASP A 419 -18.61 2.24 12.97
C ASP A 419 -17.21 2.59 13.46
N VAL A 420 -16.93 2.29 14.71
CA VAL A 420 -15.63 2.59 15.29
C VAL A 420 -14.88 1.30 15.56
N ASP A 421 -13.83 1.10 14.81
CA ASP A 421 -13.09 -0.14 14.77
C ASP A 421 -11.99 -0.24 15.82
N SER A 422 -11.29 0.83 16.07
CA SER A 422 -10.20 0.81 17.04
C SER A 422 -9.84 2.19 17.55
N LEU A 423 -9.53 2.27 18.83
CA LEU A 423 -8.78 3.37 19.42
C LEU A 423 -7.30 3.02 19.38
N ASP A 424 -6.51 3.96 18.93
CA ASP A 424 -5.08 3.93 19.10
C ASP A 424 -4.65 5.24 19.76
N ASP A 425 -4.09 5.13 20.96
CA ASP A 425 -3.49 6.22 21.72
C ASP A 425 -4.11 7.61 21.50
N LYS A 426 -5.39 7.77 21.91
CA LYS A 426 -6.15 9.04 21.91
C LYS A 426 -6.83 9.47 20.60
N ARG A 427 -7.13 8.57 19.65
CA ARG A 427 -7.76 8.94 18.37
C ARG A 427 -8.95 8.08 18.08
N ILE A 428 -10.01 8.70 17.55
CA ILE A 428 -11.21 8.03 17.10
C ILE A 428 -11.23 8.02 15.59
N TYR A 429 -11.39 6.83 15.02
CA TYR A 429 -11.63 6.64 13.60
C TYR A 429 -13.10 6.28 13.42
N PHE A 430 -13.75 6.99 12.53
CA PHE A 430 -15.12 6.70 12.15
C PHE A 430 -15.14 6.24 10.70
N ASP A 431 -15.67 5.06 10.47
CA ASP A 431 -15.99 4.59 9.13
C ASP A 431 -17.45 4.89 8.82
N THR A 432 -17.73 5.47 7.64
CA THR A 432 -19.10 5.67 7.18
C THR A 432 -19.39 4.68 6.05
N TYR A 433 -20.57 4.08 6.14
CA TYR A 433 -21.14 3.23 5.10
C TYR A 433 -22.15 4.02 4.26
N GLN A 434 -21.70 4.97 3.46
CA GLN A 434 -22.52 5.64 2.47
C GLN A 434 -22.01 5.43 1.06
#